data_3c1697656c0de9241162201e3b26078c
#
_entry.id   3c1697656c0de9241162201e3b26078c
#
_cell.length_a   1.000
_cell.length_b   1.000
_cell.length_c   1.000
_cell.angle_alpha   90.00
_cell.angle_beta   90.00
_cell.angle_gamma   90.00
#
_symmetry.space_group_name_H-M   'P 1'
#
loop_
_entity.id
_entity.type
_entity.pdbx_description
1 polymer ?
#
loop_
_entity_poly.entity_id
_entity_poly.type
_entity_poly.pdbx_seq_one_letter_code
_entity_poly.pdbx_strand_id
1 'polypeptide(L)'
;MNKGKLYLIPSPLGDNDPAEVLPAPVLEILPTLECFVVEEVRTARRFLSRAGLKGHIEGLEFHELNEHTAPAEIAPLGRLFDGGRNVGLISEAGLPAVADPGAQLVALCHREGIEVVPLVGPSSLMLALMASGLNGQSFAFAGYIPAKTEERRTAIRRLEKRSAAEHQTQIIIETPYRNDALLADLAATCSGKTLITVAANLMQPDAFIRTFPAARWKEHPVSIGKRPCVFLLLA
;
A
#
# COMPACT_ATOMS: atom_id res chain seq x y z
N MET A 1 30.77 4.98 13.17
CA MET A 1 30.23 3.77 13.86
C MET A 1 29.68 2.84 12.79
N ASN A 2 29.82 1.52 12.95
CA ASN A 2 29.25 0.57 12.01
C ASN A 2 27.73 0.55 12.20
N LYS A 3 26.97 0.97 11.19
CA LYS A 3 25.50 0.90 11.18
C LYS A 3 25.07 -0.33 10.38
N GLY A 4 23.98 -0.97 10.80
CA GLY A 4 23.33 -2.02 10.03
C GLY A 4 22.51 -1.47 8.88
N LYS A 5 21.61 -2.30 8.31
CA LYS A 5 20.78 -1.98 7.17
C LYS A 5 19.30 -1.97 7.56
N LEU A 6 18.52 -1.14 6.88
CA LEU A 6 17.05 -1.19 6.91
C LEU A 6 16.54 -2.01 5.74
N TYR A 7 15.88 -3.13 6.02
CA TYR A 7 15.20 -3.94 5.00
C TYR A 7 13.72 -3.56 4.93
N LEU A 8 13.25 -3.12 3.76
CA LEU A 8 11.84 -2.85 3.50
C LEU A 8 11.18 -4.16 3.07
N ILE A 9 10.45 -4.79 3.99
CA ILE A 9 9.93 -6.15 3.84
C ILE A 9 8.47 -6.07 3.39
N PRO A 10 8.15 -6.54 2.17
CA PRO A 10 6.77 -6.62 1.72
C PRO A 10 5.99 -7.69 2.47
N SER A 11 4.68 -7.48 2.57
CA SER A 11 3.73 -8.45 3.12
C SER A 11 2.63 -8.79 2.10
N PRO A 12 1.94 -9.95 2.24
CA PRO A 12 0.80 -10.28 1.39
C PRO A 12 -0.29 -9.22 1.43
N LEU A 13 -1.04 -9.06 0.34
CA LEU A 13 -2.18 -8.12 0.26
C LEU A 13 -3.45 -8.62 0.96
N GLY A 14 -3.45 -9.83 1.43
CA GLY A 14 -4.57 -10.45 2.12
C GLY A 14 -4.12 -11.75 2.77
N ASP A 15 -5.02 -12.72 2.87
CA ASP A 15 -4.77 -13.97 3.61
C ASP A 15 -4.01 -15.04 2.79
N ASN A 16 -3.17 -14.62 1.85
CA ASN A 16 -2.32 -15.53 1.06
C ASN A 16 -1.21 -16.12 1.93
N ASP A 17 -0.76 -17.33 1.56
CA ASP A 17 0.49 -17.86 2.10
C ASP A 17 1.66 -16.97 1.65
N PRO A 18 2.51 -16.48 2.57
CA PRO A 18 3.68 -15.69 2.18
C PRO A 18 4.57 -16.40 1.15
N ALA A 19 4.70 -17.73 1.21
CA ALA A 19 5.51 -18.51 0.27
C ALA A 19 4.94 -18.55 -1.16
N GLU A 20 3.65 -18.27 -1.34
CA GLU A 20 3.02 -18.20 -2.66
C GLU A 20 3.17 -16.84 -3.35
N VAL A 21 3.39 -15.78 -2.57
CA VAL A 21 3.34 -14.39 -3.09
C VAL A 21 4.64 -13.62 -2.92
N LEU A 22 5.53 -14.06 -2.04
CA LEU A 22 6.83 -13.43 -1.82
C LEU A 22 7.94 -14.25 -2.45
N PRO A 23 8.92 -13.61 -3.13
CA PRO A 23 10.10 -14.29 -3.65
C PRO A 23 10.92 -14.96 -2.53
N ALA A 24 11.54 -16.10 -2.83
CA ALA A 24 12.36 -16.85 -1.88
C ALA A 24 13.42 -15.99 -1.16
N PRO A 25 14.17 -15.08 -1.82
CA PRO A 25 15.14 -14.22 -1.14
C PRO A 25 14.53 -13.32 -0.05
N VAL A 26 13.23 -12.96 -0.15
CA VAL A 26 12.52 -12.20 0.90
C VAL A 26 12.30 -13.08 2.12
N LEU A 27 11.92 -14.34 1.93
CA LEU A 27 11.71 -15.30 3.02
C LEU A 27 13.03 -15.71 3.67
N GLU A 28 14.10 -15.82 2.90
CA GLU A 28 15.44 -16.18 3.37
C GLU A 28 16.10 -15.12 4.27
N ILE A 29 15.77 -13.83 4.07
CA ILE A 29 16.29 -12.74 4.90
C ILE A 29 15.62 -12.67 6.27
N LEU A 30 14.34 -13.05 6.39
CA LEU A 30 13.56 -12.92 7.62
C LEU A 30 14.22 -13.56 8.85
N PRO A 31 14.68 -14.82 8.80
CA PRO A 31 15.31 -15.45 9.96
C PRO A 31 16.69 -14.85 10.35
N THR A 32 17.25 -13.96 9.54
CA THR A 32 18.50 -13.25 9.86
C THR A 32 18.27 -11.96 10.64
N LEU A 33 17.01 -11.56 10.82
CA LEU A 33 16.62 -10.31 11.48
C LEU A 33 16.02 -10.62 12.86
N GLU A 34 16.46 -9.84 13.86
CA GLU A 34 15.99 -9.95 15.25
C GLU A 34 15.16 -8.73 15.69
N CYS A 35 15.19 -7.64 14.90
CA CYS A 35 14.52 -6.38 15.21
C CYS A 35 13.65 -5.91 14.05
N PHE A 36 12.43 -5.53 14.37
CA PHE A 36 11.45 -5.09 13.39
C PHE A 36 10.76 -3.79 13.83
N VAL A 37 10.63 -2.87 12.88
CA VAL A 37 9.73 -1.72 12.99
C VAL A 37 8.47 -2.08 12.22
N VAL A 38 7.31 -1.96 12.86
CA VAL A 38 6.04 -2.49 12.35
C VAL A 38 4.91 -1.50 12.58
N GLU A 39 3.88 -1.55 11.75
CA GLU A 39 2.71 -0.72 11.91
C GLU A 39 1.85 -1.21 13.09
N GLU A 40 1.65 -2.53 13.21
CA GLU A 40 0.92 -3.18 14.30
C GLU A 40 1.61 -4.51 14.64
N VAL A 41 2.01 -4.68 15.90
CA VAL A 41 2.81 -5.83 16.37
C VAL A 41 2.09 -7.16 16.16
N ARG A 42 0.78 -7.23 16.43
CA ARG A 42 0.00 -8.48 16.32
C ARG A 42 -0.05 -9.00 14.88
N THR A 43 -0.27 -8.10 13.92
CA THR A 43 -0.32 -8.43 12.50
C THR A 43 1.06 -8.87 12.01
N ALA A 44 2.12 -8.15 12.39
CA ALA A 44 3.49 -8.49 12.04
C ALA A 44 3.92 -9.86 12.60
N ARG A 45 3.62 -10.15 13.87
CA ARG A 45 3.90 -11.47 14.48
C ARG A 45 3.19 -12.61 13.74
N ARG A 46 1.94 -12.41 13.31
CA ARG A 46 1.18 -13.38 12.51
C ARG A 46 1.84 -13.61 11.16
N PHE A 47 2.20 -12.54 10.45
CA PHE A 47 2.88 -12.61 9.18
C PHE A 47 4.22 -13.36 9.31
N LEU A 48 5.10 -12.96 10.22
CA LEU A 48 6.41 -13.59 10.44
C LEU A 48 6.28 -15.08 10.82
N SER A 49 5.29 -15.42 11.65
CA SER A 49 5.00 -16.82 12.00
C SER A 49 4.65 -17.65 10.76
N ARG A 50 3.82 -17.11 9.84
CA ARG A 50 3.44 -17.76 8.58
C ARG A 50 4.58 -17.79 7.57
N ALA A 51 5.48 -16.81 7.63
CA ALA A 51 6.66 -16.69 6.77
C ALA A 51 7.85 -17.58 7.24
N GLY A 52 7.62 -18.51 8.18
CA GLY A 52 8.60 -19.50 8.60
C GLY A 52 9.25 -19.28 9.97
N LEU A 53 8.95 -18.17 10.68
CA LEU A 53 9.53 -17.87 12.00
C LEU A 53 8.70 -18.43 13.16
N LYS A 54 7.80 -19.39 12.92
CA LYS A 54 7.01 -20.04 13.98
C LYS A 54 7.96 -20.65 15.03
N GLY A 55 7.77 -20.28 16.30
CA GLY A 55 8.62 -20.73 17.41
C GLY A 55 9.81 -19.81 17.72
N HIS A 56 10.10 -18.81 16.89
CA HIS A 56 11.16 -17.79 17.11
C HIS A 56 10.60 -16.40 17.45
N ILE A 57 9.30 -16.20 17.33
CA ILE A 57 8.63 -14.88 17.48
C ILE A 57 8.87 -14.23 18.83
N GLU A 58 8.95 -15.01 19.92
CA GLU A 58 9.09 -14.48 21.28
C GLU A 58 10.50 -13.87 21.53
N GLY A 59 11.49 -14.23 20.71
CA GLY A 59 12.85 -13.67 20.77
C GLY A 59 13.04 -12.42 19.93
N LEU A 60 12.02 -12.01 19.15
CA LEU A 60 12.12 -10.85 18.28
C LEU A 60 11.73 -9.55 18.99
N GLU A 61 12.45 -8.49 18.67
CA GLU A 61 12.20 -7.13 19.17
C GLU A 61 11.30 -6.38 18.17
N PHE A 62 10.23 -5.75 18.68
CA PHE A 62 9.28 -4.98 17.85
C PHE A 62 9.17 -3.54 18.33
N HIS A 63 9.17 -2.61 17.39
CA HIS A 63 8.93 -1.18 17.60
C HIS A 63 7.75 -0.76 16.71
N GLU A 64 6.76 -0.10 17.28
CA GLU A 64 5.63 0.40 16.50
C GLU A 64 5.97 1.72 15.82
N LEU A 65 5.57 1.83 14.56
CA LEU A 65 5.61 3.04 13.74
C LEU A 65 4.34 3.11 12.93
N ASN A 66 3.38 3.90 13.39
CA ASN A 66 2.06 4.03 12.78
C ASN A 66 1.69 5.51 12.55
N GLU A 67 0.48 5.79 12.08
CA GLU A 67 0.00 7.15 11.79
C GLU A 67 -0.06 8.06 13.03
N HIS A 68 -0.08 7.50 14.24
CA HIS A 68 -0.13 8.22 15.50
C HIS A 68 1.26 8.51 16.09
N THR A 69 2.32 7.92 15.52
CA THR A 69 3.69 8.08 16.02
C THR A 69 4.15 9.53 15.83
N ALA A 70 4.51 10.18 16.93
CA ALA A 70 4.95 11.57 16.89
C ALA A 70 6.34 11.69 16.21
N PRO A 71 6.63 12.80 15.49
CA PRO A 71 7.94 13.01 14.85
C PRO A 71 9.14 12.88 15.79
N ALA A 72 8.97 13.22 17.06
CA ALA A 72 10.04 13.09 18.08
C ALA A 72 10.40 11.63 18.40
N GLU A 73 9.49 10.67 18.15
CA GLU A 73 9.69 9.25 18.41
C GLU A 73 10.46 8.56 17.27
N ILE A 74 10.59 9.22 16.10
CA ILE A 74 11.31 8.67 14.95
C ILE A 74 12.82 8.70 15.15
N ALA A 75 13.37 9.81 15.67
CA ALA A 75 14.81 9.97 15.83
C ALA A 75 15.48 8.88 16.70
N PRO A 76 14.86 8.43 17.82
CA PRO A 76 15.40 7.31 18.61
C PRO A 76 15.56 6.00 17.85
N LEU A 77 14.75 5.74 16.80
CA LEU A 77 14.81 4.52 16.00
C LEU A 77 16.16 4.37 15.25
N GLY A 78 16.89 5.47 15.01
CA GLY A 78 18.23 5.43 14.44
C GLY A 78 19.25 4.64 15.26
N ARG A 79 19.02 4.49 16.59
CA ARG A 79 19.87 3.70 17.48
C ARG A 79 19.71 2.19 17.30
N LEU A 80 18.60 1.74 16.69
CA LEU A 80 18.36 0.31 16.43
C LEU A 80 19.41 -0.29 15.49
N PHE A 81 20.07 0.55 14.70
CA PHE A 81 21.09 0.15 13.73
C PHE A 81 22.51 0.16 14.28
N ASP A 82 22.71 0.56 15.54
CA ASP A 82 24.04 0.63 16.15
C ASP A 82 24.67 -0.77 16.26
N GLY A 83 25.99 -0.82 16.16
CA GLY A 83 26.73 -2.09 16.22
C GLY A 83 26.59 -2.96 14.97
N GLY A 84 26.04 -2.44 13.87
CA GLY A 84 25.84 -3.19 12.63
C GLY A 84 24.55 -4.01 12.61
N ARG A 85 23.60 -3.73 13.51
CA ARG A 85 22.32 -4.45 13.61
C ARG A 85 21.41 -4.14 12.43
N ASN A 86 20.94 -5.18 11.75
CA ASN A 86 19.94 -5.06 10.69
C ASN A 86 18.53 -4.97 11.26
N VAL A 87 17.67 -4.16 10.63
CA VAL A 87 16.29 -3.93 11.06
C VAL A 87 15.34 -4.14 9.89
N GLY A 88 14.23 -4.85 10.12
CA GLY A 88 13.16 -4.99 9.15
C GLY A 88 12.06 -3.95 9.35
N LEU A 89 11.55 -3.34 8.29
CA LEU A 89 10.34 -2.52 8.29
C LEU A 89 9.22 -3.28 7.59
N ILE A 90 8.08 -3.49 8.27
CA ILE A 90 6.92 -4.21 7.78
C ILE A 90 5.67 -3.35 7.96
N SER A 91 4.86 -3.19 6.90
CA SER A 91 3.51 -2.62 6.99
C SER A 91 2.44 -3.71 7.05
N GLU A 92 1.18 -3.34 7.24
CA GLU A 92 0.09 -4.32 7.34
C GLU A 92 -0.14 -5.12 6.05
N ALA A 93 0.00 -4.47 4.88
CA ALA A 93 -0.20 -5.12 3.59
C ALA A 93 0.62 -4.46 2.48
N GLY A 94 1.25 -5.26 1.62
CA GLY A 94 1.98 -4.75 0.46
C GLY A 94 3.36 -4.20 0.78
N LEU A 95 3.70 -3.04 0.24
CA LEU A 95 5.02 -2.42 0.32
C LEU A 95 5.08 -1.40 1.45
N PRO A 96 5.98 -1.55 2.43
CA PRO A 96 6.14 -0.57 3.50
C PRO A 96 6.56 0.80 2.93
N ALA A 97 6.15 1.88 3.60
CA ALA A 97 6.39 3.27 3.21
C ALA A 97 5.68 3.71 1.90
N VAL A 98 4.83 2.87 1.30
CA VAL A 98 4.00 3.21 0.13
C VAL A 98 2.53 3.22 0.53
N ALA A 99 1.95 4.38 0.70
CA ALA A 99 0.61 4.62 1.29
C ALA A 99 0.49 4.22 2.77
N ASP A 100 1.56 3.75 3.37
CA ASP A 100 1.68 3.24 4.73
C ASP A 100 2.76 4.00 5.51
N PRO A 101 2.78 3.89 6.85
CA PRO A 101 3.87 4.40 7.67
C PRO A 101 5.23 3.83 7.27
N GLY A 102 6.31 4.58 7.57
CA GLY A 102 7.68 4.13 7.34
C GLY A 102 8.55 5.08 6.52
N ALA A 103 7.97 5.93 5.67
CA ALA A 103 8.73 6.90 4.87
C ALA A 103 9.62 7.81 5.75
N GLN A 104 9.18 8.12 6.97
CA GLN A 104 9.95 8.93 7.94
C GLN A 104 11.19 8.17 8.44
N LEU A 105 11.08 6.86 8.69
CA LEU A 105 12.21 6.02 9.06
C LEU A 105 13.20 5.87 7.89
N VAL A 106 12.72 5.68 6.68
CA VAL A 106 13.56 5.67 5.47
C VAL A 106 14.33 6.99 5.33
N ALA A 107 13.65 8.13 5.51
CA ALA A 107 14.27 9.44 5.47
C ALA A 107 15.33 9.62 6.59
N LEU A 108 15.08 9.10 7.79
CA LEU A 108 16.06 9.07 8.88
C LEU A 108 17.28 8.26 8.47
N CYS A 109 17.10 7.05 7.93
CA CYS A 109 18.18 6.19 7.48
C CYS A 109 19.08 6.89 6.46
N HIS A 110 18.50 7.56 5.46
CA HIS A 110 19.29 8.33 4.50
C HIS A 110 20.07 9.47 5.13
N ARG A 111 19.50 10.21 6.10
CA ARG A 111 20.21 11.27 6.82
C ARG A 111 21.38 10.75 7.65
N GLU A 112 21.26 9.56 8.22
CA GLU A 112 22.28 8.94 9.08
C GLU A 112 23.26 8.03 8.32
N GLY A 113 23.13 7.95 6.98
CA GLY A 113 23.99 7.10 6.14
C GLY A 113 23.75 5.59 6.35
N ILE A 114 22.56 5.21 6.80
CA ILE A 114 22.13 3.82 6.95
C ILE A 114 21.65 3.31 5.59
N GLU A 115 22.17 2.17 5.16
CA GLU A 115 21.76 1.54 3.89
C GLU A 115 20.30 1.08 3.96
N VAL A 116 19.49 1.46 2.94
CA VAL A 116 18.10 1.04 2.79
C VAL A 116 18.00 0.01 1.67
N VAL A 117 17.49 -1.16 1.98
CA VAL A 117 17.37 -2.31 1.07
C VAL A 117 15.90 -2.61 0.80
N PRO A 118 15.32 -2.14 -0.32
CA PRO A 118 13.96 -2.50 -0.70
C PRO A 118 13.92 -3.95 -1.19
N LEU A 119 12.94 -4.72 -0.70
CA LEU A 119 12.71 -6.09 -1.13
C LEU A 119 11.51 -6.16 -2.09
N VAL A 120 11.55 -7.13 -3.01
CA VAL A 120 10.51 -7.31 -4.04
C VAL A 120 9.26 -7.94 -3.43
N GLY A 121 8.10 -7.36 -3.70
CA GLY A 121 6.83 -7.92 -3.25
C GLY A 121 5.59 -7.29 -3.91
N PRO A 122 4.39 -7.72 -3.52
CA PRO A 122 3.16 -7.27 -4.13
C PRO A 122 2.87 -5.80 -3.77
N SER A 123 2.31 -5.08 -4.75
CA SER A 123 1.76 -3.73 -4.57
C SER A 123 0.36 -3.68 -5.15
N SER A 124 -0.64 -3.37 -4.34
CA SER A 124 -2.02 -3.24 -4.80
C SER A 124 -2.16 -2.16 -5.89
N LEU A 125 -1.40 -1.07 -5.78
CA LEU A 125 -1.42 0.03 -6.74
C LEU A 125 -0.91 -0.42 -8.11
N MET A 126 0.23 -1.12 -8.14
CA MET A 126 0.84 -1.59 -9.38
C MET A 126 0.06 -2.75 -10.00
N LEU A 127 -0.46 -3.68 -9.20
CA LEU A 127 -1.32 -4.77 -9.67
C LEU A 127 -2.62 -4.23 -10.27
N ALA A 128 -3.23 -3.23 -9.63
CA ALA A 128 -4.41 -2.57 -10.17
C ALA A 128 -4.11 -1.84 -11.49
N LEU A 129 -3.00 -1.10 -11.57
CA LEU A 129 -2.59 -0.38 -12.76
C LEU A 129 -2.31 -1.34 -13.93
N MET A 130 -1.51 -2.38 -13.73
CA MET A 130 -1.19 -3.35 -14.80
C MET A 130 -2.42 -4.10 -15.30
N ALA A 131 -3.41 -4.33 -14.45
CA ALA A 131 -4.64 -5.04 -14.81
C ALA A 131 -5.75 -4.11 -15.35
N SER A 132 -5.59 -2.79 -15.26
CA SER A 132 -6.60 -1.81 -15.63
C SER A 132 -6.77 -1.62 -17.14
N GLY A 133 -5.71 -1.81 -17.92
CA GLY A 133 -5.66 -1.43 -19.34
C GLY A 133 -5.58 0.09 -19.56
N LEU A 134 -5.35 0.89 -18.51
CA LEU A 134 -5.16 2.34 -18.59
C LEU A 134 -3.69 2.69 -18.90
N ASN A 135 -3.36 3.99 -18.96
CA ASN A 135 -2.01 4.44 -19.27
C ASN A 135 -1.03 4.10 -18.11
N GLY A 136 -0.16 3.12 -18.33
CA GLY A 136 0.88 2.70 -17.39
C GLY A 136 2.20 3.46 -17.51
N GLN A 137 2.35 4.37 -18.50
CA GLN A 137 3.58 5.17 -18.66
C GLN A 137 3.48 6.52 -17.96
N SER A 138 2.26 7.04 -17.80
CA SER A 138 1.99 8.25 -17.03
C SER A 138 0.87 7.96 -16.04
N PHE A 139 1.21 7.93 -14.76
CA PHE A 139 0.25 7.72 -13.69
C PHE A 139 0.66 8.48 -12.43
N ALA A 140 -0.31 8.76 -11.58
CA ALA A 140 -0.10 9.39 -10.29
C ALA A 140 -0.95 8.74 -9.21
N PHE A 141 -0.34 8.49 -8.06
CA PHE A 141 -1.06 8.07 -6.87
C PHE A 141 -1.57 9.30 -6.13
N ALA A 142 -2.89 9.43 -6.04
CA ALA A 142 -3.57 10.54 -5.37
C ALA A 142 -3.89 10.25 -3.89
N GLY A 143 -3.70 9.00 -3.45
CA GLY A 143 -4.01 8.59 -2.08
C GLY A 143 -5.51 8.57 -1.79
N TYR A 144 -5.86 8.92 -0.55
CA TYR A 144 -7.24 9.10 -0.13
C TYR A 144 -7.79 10.44 -0.60
N ILE A 145 -9.07 10.45 -0.99
CA ILE A 145 -9.78 11.70 -1.29
C ILE A 145 -10.80 12.00 -0.19
N PRO A 146 -11.30 13.26 -0.09
CA PRO A 146 -12.14 13.69 1.01
C PRO A 146 -13.37 12.80 1.24
N ALA A 147 -13.68 12.55 2.52
CA ALA A 147 -14.83 11.74 2.92
C ALA A 147 -16.18 12.42 2.67
N LYS A 148 -16.24 13.77 2.80
CA LYS A 148 -17.46 14.55 2.58
C LYS A 148 -17.78 14.63 1.09
N THR A 149 -19.03 14.34 0.72
CA THR A 149 -19.48 14.19 -0.67
C THR A 149 -19.11 15.37 -1.57
N GLU A 150 -19.35 16.60 -1.16
CA GLU A 150 -19.07 17.77 -2.01
C GLU A 150 -17.55 18.01 -2.19
N GLU A 151 -16.78 17.83 -1.13
CA GLU A 151 -15.32 17.94 -1.20
C GLU A 151 -14.76 16.80 -2.07
N ARG A 152 -15.30 15.58 -1.93
CA ARG A 152 -14.92 14.40 -2.72
C ARG A 152 -15.21 14.60 -4.20
N ARG A 153 -16.40 15.08 -4.57
CA ARG A 153 -16.76 15.39 -5.96
C ARG A 153 -15.86 16.48 -6.55
N THR A 154 -15.51 17.48 -5.75
CA THR A 154 -14.55 18.52 -6.17
C THR A 154 -13.16 17.93 -6.42
N ALA A 155 -12.68 17.02 -5.57
CA ALA A 155 -11.42 16.32 -5.77
C ALA A 155 -11.47 15.43 -7.03
N ILE A 156 -12.56 14.70 -7.26
CA ILE A 156 -12.77 13.88 -8.48
C ILE A 156 -12.68 14.75 -9.75
N ARG A 157 -13.37 15.89 -9.82
CA ARG A 157 -13.29 16.81 -10.98
C ARG A 157 -11.86 17.29 -11.22
N ARG A 158 -11.10 17.58 -10.15
CA ARG A 158 -9.70 18.01 -10.25
C ARG A 158 -8.82 16.89 -10.81
N LEU A 159 -9.00 15.64 -10.34
CA LEU A 159 -8.25 14.49 -10.82
C LEU A 159 -8.59 14.17 -12.28
N GLU A 160 -9.86 14.22 -12.66
CA GLU A 160 -10.30 14.02 -14.04
C GLU A 160 -9.71 15.09 -14.98
N LYS A 161 -9.75 16.36 -14.58
CA LYS A 161 -9.15 17.47 -15.35
C LYS A 161 -7.65 17.26 -15.53
N ARG A 162 -6.94 16.83 -14.50
CA ARG A 162 -5.51 16.52 -14.58
C ARG A 162 -5.26 15.34 -15.50
N SER A 163 -6.05 14.27 -15.36
CA SER A 163 -5.97 13.10 -16.22
C SER A 163 -6.11 13.45 -17.69
N ALA A 164 -7.11 14.27 -18.05
CA ALA A 164 -7.33 14.73 -19.41
C ALA A 164 -6.18 15.59 -19.94
N ALA A 165 -5.67 16.52 -19.12
CA ALA A 165 -4.62 17.44 -19.54
C ALA A 165 -3.26 16.76 -19.76
N GLU A 166 -2.94 15.75 -18.94
CA GLU A 166 -1.63 15.08 -18.93
C GLU A 166 -1.68 13.67 -19.52
N HIS A 167 -2.85 13.20 -19.99
CA HIS A 167 -3.12 11.81 -20.35
C HIS A 167 -2.59 10.83 -19.29
N GLN A 168 -2.88 11.12 -18.01
CA GLN A 168 -2.29 10.47 -16.86
C GLN A 168 -3.34 9.69 -16.07
N THR A 169 -3.07 8.41 -15.83
CA THR A 169 -3.91 7.60 -14.93
C THR A 169 -3.81 8.09 -13.49
N GLN A 170 -4.95 8.39 -12.86
CA GLN A 170 -5.01 8.74 -11.45
C GLN A 170 -5.40 7.52 -10.63
N ILE A 171 -4.61 7.18 -9.62
CA ILE A 171 -4.82 6.03 -8.73
C ILE A 171 -5.31 6.55 -7.38
N ILE A 172 -6.41 6.01 -6.88
CA ILE A 172 -7.09 6.41 -5.65
C ILE A 172 -7.28 5.18 -4.78
N ILE A 173 -7.10 5.31 -3.48
CA ILE A 173 -7.49 4.30 -2.50
C ILE A 173 -8.58 4.86 -1.58
N GLU A 174 -9.37 3.94 -1.01
CA GLU A 174 -10.43 4.31 -0.08
C GLU A 174 -10.52 3.28 1.06
N THR A 175 -11.07 3.73 2.18
CA THR A 175 -11.41 2.81 3.26
C THR A 175 -12.55 1.89 2.83
N PRO A 176 -12.53 0.60 3.22
CA PRO A 176 -13.51 -0.39 2.73
C PRO A 176 -14.98 0.00 2.91
N TYR A 177 -15.29 0.78 3.95
CA TYR A 177 -16.66 1.22 4.25
C TYR A 177 -17.21 2.27 3.29
N ARG A 178 -16.36 2.93 2.49
CA ARG A 178 -16.74 4.01 1.57
C ARG A 178 -16.60 3.65 0.09
N ASN A 179 -16.20 2.43 -0.23
CA ASN A 179 -16.00 1.98 -1.60
C ASN A 179 -17.19 2.24 -2.52
N ASP A 180 -18.37 1.78 -2.10
CA ASP A 180 -19.59 1.90 -2.95
C ASP A 180 -19.97 3.37 -3.14
N ALA A 181 -19.82 4.20 -2.10
CA ALA A 181 -20.06 5.63 -2.20
C ALA A 181 -19.05 6.34 -3.12
N LEU A 182 -17.78 5.94 -3.06
CA LEU A 182 -16.75 6.48 -3.96
C LEU A 182 -17.03 6.09 -5.42
N LEU A 183 -17.35 4.83 -5.70
CA LEU A 183 -17.68 4.40 -7.06
C LEU A 183 -18.91 5.18 -7.61
N ALA A 184 -19.94 5.34 -6.80
CA ALA A 184 -21.13 6.11 -7.19
C ALA A 184 -20.77 7.57 -7.50
N ASP A 185 -19.94 8.22 -6.69
CA ASP A 185 -19.53 9.60 -6.92
C ASP A 185 -18.57 9.74 -8.12
N LEU A 186 -17.67 8.78 -8.37
CA LEU A 186 -16.86 8.72 -9.58
C LEU A 186 -17.75 8.62 -10.82
N ALA A 187 -18.68 7.67 -10.85
CA ALA A 187 -19.59 7.46 -11.97
C ALA A 187 -20.54 8.65 -12.24
N ALA A 188 -20.95 9.37 -11.18
CA ALA A 188 -21.84 10.52 -11.29
C ALA A 188 -21.12 11.83 -11.64
N THR A 189 -19.83 11.95 -11.29
CA THR A 189 -19.10 13.23 -11.37
C THR A 189 -18.22 13.31 -12.61
N CYS A 190 -17.62 12.19 -13.02
CA CYS A 190 -16.79 12.14 -14.22
C CYS A 190 -17.63 12.22 -15.51
N SER A 191 -16.98 12.67 -16.59
CA SER A 191 -17.51 12.55 -17.94
C SER A 191 -17.91 11.10 -18.23
N GLY A 192 -19.03 10.89 -18.90
CA GLY A 192 -19.50 9.54 -19.23
C GLY A 192 -18.50 8.67 -20.00
N LYS A 193 -17.51 9.29 -20.67
CA LYS A 193 -16.46 8.59 -21.42
C LYS A 193 -15.21 8.27 -20.59
N THR A 194 -15.00 8.94 -19.46
CA THR A 194 -13.86 8.71 -18.56
C THR A 194 -13.84 7.25 -18.13
N LEU A 195 -12.72 6.58 -18.34
CA LEU A 195 -12.55 5.20 -17.93
C LEU A 195 -12.28 5.12 -16.43
N ILE A 196 -13.01 4.25 -15.76
CA ILE A 196 -12.86 3.99 -14.33
C ILE A 196 -12.59 2.50 -14.15
N THR A 197 -11.51 2.18 -13.44
CA THR A 197 -11.21 0.82 -13.00
C THR A 197 -11.57 0.66 -11.53
N VAL A 198 -12.19 -0.45 -11.21
CA VAL A 198 -12.36 -0.98 -9.85
C VAL A 198 -11.51 -2.23 -9.74
N ALA A 199 -10.56 -2.24 -8.81
CA ALA A 199 -9.69 -3.39 -8.51
C ALA A 199 -9.83 -3.74 -7.03
N ALA A 200 -10.75 -4.66 -6.73
CA ALA A 200 -11.11 -5.06 -5.39
C ALA A 200 -10.57 -6.45 -5.05
N ASN A 201 -10.15 -6.62 -3.81
CA ASN A 201 -9.70 -7.86 -3.20
C ASN A 201 -8.61 -8.58 -4.02
N LEU A 202 -7.64 -7.80 -4.49
CA LEU A 202 -6.54 -8.29 -5.33
C LEU A 202 -5.83 -9.48 -4.69
N MET A 203 -5.45 -10.45 -5.53
CA MET A 203 -4.79 -11.70 -5.14
C MET A 203 -5.65 -12.64 -4.25
N GLN A 204 -6.92 -12.34 -4.05
CA GLN A 204 -7.85 -13.23 -3.35
C GLN A 204 -8.74 -13.99 -4.34
N PRO A 205 -9.33 -15.14 -3.96
CA PRO A 205 -10.19 -15.94 -4.86
C PRO A 205 -11.40 -15.18 -5.41
N ASP A 206 -11.90 -14.18 -4.70
CA ASP A 206 -13.01 -13.30 -5.09
C ASP A 206 -12.55 -11.94 -5.62
N ALA A 207 -11.32 -11.86 -6.16
CA ALA A 207 -10.80 -10.67 -6.78
C ALA A 207 -11.72 -10.19 -7.91
N PHE A 208 -11.99 -8.88 -7.92
CA PHE A 208 -12.83 -8.24 -8.93
C PHE A 208 -12.06 -7.09 -9.57
N ILE A 209 -11.76 -7.23 -10.88
CA ILE A 209 -11.08 -6.18 -11.64
C ILE A 209 -11.90 -5.90 -12.90
N ARG A 210 -12.37 -4.66 -13.04
CA ARG A 210 -13.13 -4.22 -14.23
C ARG A 210 -12.85 -2.76 -14.54
N THR A 211 -12.73 -2.48 -15.83
CA THR A 211 -12.59 -1.12 -16.37
C THR A 211 -13.75 -0.85 -17.30
N PHE A 212 -14.52 0.19 -16.99
CA PHE A 212 -15.63 0.64 -17.84
C PHE A 212 -15.67 2.17 -17.90
N PRO A 213 -16.29 2.76 -18.92
CA PRO A 213 -16.68 4.17 -18.90
C PRO A 213 -17.58 4.51 -17.71
N ALA A 214 -17.46 5.73 -17.20
CA ALA A 214 -18.27 6.20 -16.07
C ALA A 214 -19.78 6.04 -16.31
N ALA A 215 -20.27 6.28 -17.54
CA ALA A 215 -21.66 6.05 -17.92
C ALA A 215 -22.12 4.61 -17.63
N ARG A 216 -21.27 3.61 -17.94
CA ARG A 216 -21.64 2.20 -17.73
C ARG A 216 -21.65 1.84 -16.23
N TRP A 217 -20.76 2.39 -15.43
CA TRP A 217 -20.80 2.20 -13.97
C TRP A 217 -22.07 2.79 -13.35
N LYS A 218 -22.56 3.89 -13.90
CA LYS A 218 -23.80 4.52 -13.46
C LYS A 218 -25.04 3.69 -13.82
N GLU A 219 -25.06 3.10 -15.01
CA GLU A 219 -26.18 2.26 -15.50
C GLU A 219 -26.20 0.87 -14.84
N HIS A 220 -25.03 0.33 -14.52
CA HIS A 220 -24.87 -1.01 -13.94
C HIS A 220 -24.05 -0.93 -12.65
N PRO A 221 -24.62 -0.39 -11.55
CA PRO A 221 -23.93 -0.28 -10.28
C PRO A 221 -23.60 -1.68 -9.71
N VAL A 222 -22.43 -1.79 -9.11
CA VAL A 222 -21.99 -3.01 -8.40
C VAL A 222 -21.71 -2.68 -6.94
N SER A 223 -21.87 -3.66 -6.05
CA SER A 223 -21.44 -3.53 -4.67
C SER A 223 -20.03 -4.11 -4.51
N ILE A 224 -19.11 -3.27 -4.08
CA ILE A 224 -17.76 -3.67 -3.72
C ILE A 224 -17.75 -4.15 -2.27
N GLY A 225 -18.59 -3.54 -1.44
CA GLY A 225 -18.67 -3.82 -0.01
C GLY A 225 -17.37 -3.44 0.72
N LYS A 226 -17.01 -4.25 1.70
CA LYS A 226 -15.84 -4.00 2.57
C LYS A 226 -14.52 -4.60 2.06
N ARG A 227 -14.44 -4.96 0.79
CA ARG A 227 -13.20 -5.49 0.20
C ARG A 227 -12.17 -4.38 0.05
N PRO A 228 -10.86 -4.60 0.37
CA PRO A 228 -9.81 -3.65 -0.01
C PRO A 228 -9.90 -3.34 -1.51
N CYS A 229 -9.85 -2.06 -1.87
CA CYS A 229 -10.09 -1.66 -3.26
C CYS A 229 -9.17 -0.51 -3.69
N VAL A 230 -8.69 -0.61 -4.92
CA VAL A 230 -7.99 0.47 -5.64
C VAL A 230 -8.87 0.92 -6.79
N PHE A 231 -9.02 2.23 -6.92
CA PHE A 231 -9.73 2.86 -8.03
C PHE A 231 -8.74 3.58 -8.93
N LEU A 232 -8.96 3.48 -10.24
CA LEU A 232 -8.17 4.23 -11.20
C LEU A 232 -9.10 4.97 -12.15
N LEU A 233 -8.70 6.14 -12.62
CA LEU A 233 -9.40 6.87 -13.66
C LEU A 233 -8.44 7.37 -14.74
N LEU A 234 -8.93 7.38 -16.00
CA LEU A 234 -8.29 7.99 -17.15
C LEU A 234 -9.34 8.69 -18.01
N ALA A 235 -9.16 10.01 -18.21
CA ALA A 235 -10.05 10.87 -19.01
C ALA A 235 -9.51 11.11 -20.41
#